data_234e6fbab178f7e7d0eaf86994149802
#
_entry.id   234e6fbab178f7e7d0eaf86994149802
#
_cell.length_a   1.000
_cell.length_b   1.000
_cell.length_c   1.000
_cell.angle_alpha   90.00
_cell.angle_beta   90.00
_cell.angle_gamma   90.00
#
_symmetry.space_group_name_H-M   'P 1'
#
loop_
_entity.id
_entity.type
_entity.pdbx_description
1 polymer ?
#
loop_
_entity_poly.entity_id
_entity_poly.type
_entity_poly.pdbx_seq_one_letter_code
_entity_poly.pdbx_strand_id
1 'polypeptide(L)'
;MARRLRKKRIATILLTFTAIVGWTTHSCVSRCTSASDKNKAADSLPKVHINDSISNALTEGEEYHEMDSVIERYLKRWEINGAQLVITRNDSLLYARGFGMADKERGIRMEPNMLMRFASVSKLITAVGIMKLQEMKKLKLNEKVFGEKGILRDTVYNNSIKDQRYYDITVEQ
;
A
#
# COMPACT_ATOMS: atom_id res chain seq x y z
N MET A 1 -21.38 56.36 -29.29
CA MET A 1 -21.73 55.86 -27.91
C MET A 1 -21.46 54.37 -27.72
N ALA A 2 -21.65 53.51 -28.71
CA ALA A 2 -21.48 52.05 -28.62
C ALA A 2 -20.03 51.56 -28.34
N ARG A 3 -18.98 52.24 -28.81
CA ARG A 3 -17.57 51.83 -28.57
C ARG A 3 -17.11 51.95 -27.09
N ARG A 4 -17.69 52.87 -26.34
CA ARG A 4 -17.33 53.08 -24.91
C ARG A 4 -17.96 52.02 -23.99
N LEU A 5 -19.11 51.51 -24.37
CA LEU A 5 -19.80 50.42 -23.63
C LEU A 5 -19.11 49.06 -23.84
N ARG A 6 -18.54 48.81 -25.02
CA ARG A 6 -17.80 47.59 -25.33
C ARG A 6 -16.49 47.47 -24.51
N LYS A 7 -15.75 48.61 -24.36
CA LYS A 7 -14.52 48.64 -23.56
C LYS A 7 -14.77 48.42 -22.07
N LYS A 8 -15.87 48.95 -21.52
CA LYS A 8 -16.24 48.70 -20.11
C LYS A 8 -16.63 47.25 -19.83
N ARG A 9 -17.35 46.57 -20.74
CA ARG A 9 -17.70 45.15 -20.59
C ARG A 9 -16.48 44.22 -20.69
N ILE A 10 -15.53 44.52 -21.55
CA ILE A 10 -14.28 43.75 -21.67
C ILE A 10 -13.42 43.94 -20.42
N ALA A 11 -13.31 45.16 -19.86
CA ALA A 11 -12.58 45.40 -18.62
C ALA A 11 -13.21 44.68 -17.41
N THR A 12 -14.54 44.62 -17.34
CA THR A 12 -15.25 43.89 -16.26
C THR A 12 -15.06 42.38 -16.38
N ILE A 13 -15.07 41.81 -17.56
CA ILE A 13 -14.84 40.38 -17.80
C ILE A 13 -13.36 40.01 -17.50
N LEU A 14 -12.39 40.88 -17.81
CA LEU A 14 -10.99 40.63 -17.46
C LEU A 14 -10.76 40.69 -15.94
N LEU A 15 -11.41 41.61 -15.22
CA LEU A 15 -11.31 41.72 -13.75
C LEU A 15 -11.93 40.51 -13.03
N THR A 16 -13.04 39.98 -13.54
CA THR A 16 -13.64 38.77 -12.97
C THR A 16 -12.82 37.53 -13.24
N PHE A 17 -12.15 37.45 -14.41
CA PHE A 17 -11.29 36.32 -14.74
C PHE A 17 -10.01 36.27 -13.88
N THR A 18 -9.41 37.42 -13.59
CA THR A 18 -8.25 37.51 -12.68
C THR A 18 -8.61 37.19 -11.23
N ALA A 19 -9.81 37.53 -10.76
CA ALA A 19 -10.28 37.17 -9.43
C ALA A 19 -10.54 35.65 -9.30
N ILE A 20 -11.07 35.01 -10.32
CA ILE A 20 -11.30 33.56 -10.32
C ILE A 20 -9.99 32.77 -10.39
N VAL A 21 -9.02 33.21 -11.22
CA VAL A 21 -7.69 32.57 -11.31
C VAL A 21 -6.90 32.78 -10.01
N GLY A 22 -6.99 33.95 -9.39
CA GLY A 22 -6.35 34.21 -8.08
C GLY A 22 -6.92 33.35 -6.97
N TRP A 23 -8.21 33.04 -6.97
CA TRP A 23 -8.84 32.23 -5.93
C TRP A 23 -8.55 30.72 -6.10
N THR A 24 -8.44 30.25 -7.34
CA THR A 24 -8.07 28.85 -7.62
C THR A 24 -6.60 28.58 -7.29
N THR A 25 -5.70 29.54 -7.49
CA THR A 25 -4.28 29.39 -7.11
C THR A 25 -4.06 29.46 -5.60
N HIS A 26 -4.84 30.27 -4.87
CA HIS A 26 -4.74 30.35 -3.40
C HIS A 26 -5.28 29.07 -2.72
N SER A 27 -6.33 28.46 -3.27
CA SER A 27 -6.85 27.18 -2.77
C SER A 27 -5.93 25.98 -3.07
N CYS A 28 -5.09 26.07 -4.11
CA CYS A 28 -4.13 25.01 -4.42
C CYS A 28 -2.90 25.09 -3.52
N VAL A 29 -2.43 26.29 -3.16
CA VAL A 29 -1.25 26.46 -2.28
C VAL A 29 -1.56 26.04 -0.84
N SER A 30 -2.78 26.28 -0.32
CA SER A 30 -3.15 25.84 1.02
C SER A 30 -3.34 24.33 1.16
N ARG A 31 -3.58 23.59 0.04
CA ARG A 31 -3.61 22.11 0.05
C ARG A 31 -2.24 21.45 -0.07
N CYS A 32 -1.23 22.15 -0.61
CA CYS A 32 0.13 21.62 -0.71
C CYS A 32 0.91 21.70 0.60
N THR A 33 0.53 22.59 1.55
CA THR A 33 1.20 22.65 2.85
C THR A 33 0.83 21.51 3.80
N SER A 34 -0.27 20.77 3.52
CA SER A 34 -0.60 19.55 4.29
C SER A 34 0.20 18.30 3.88
N ALA A 35 1.00 18.37 2.81
CA ALA A 35 1.88 17.26 2.40
C ALA A 35 3.11 17.11 3.33
N SER A 36 3.49 18.17 4.05
CA SER A 36 4.60 18.13 5.02
C SER A 36 4.26 17.29 6.26
N ASP A 37 2.99 17.27 6.69
CA ASP A 37 2.58 16.48 7.86
C ASP A 37 2.45 14.97 7.56
N LYS A 38 2.21 14.60 6.29
CA LYS A 38 2.19 13.18 5.89
C LYS A 38 3.58 12.54 5.93
N ASN A 39 4.63 13.30 5.69
CA ASN A 39 6.00 12.81 5.79
C ASN A 39 6.45 12.60 7.24
N LYS A 40 5.90 13.37 8.19
CA LYS A 40 6.22 13.20 9.61
C LYS A 40 5.58 11.96 10.23
N ALA A 41 4.41 11.56 9.72
CA ALA A 41 3.77 10.30 10.12
C ALA A 41 4.45 9.06 9.49
N ALA A 42 5.04 9.18 8.30
CA ALA A 42 5.80 8.11 7.66
C ALA A 42 7.13 7.81 8.38
N ASP A 43 7.74 8.82 9.01
CA ASP A 43 8.99 8.67 9.76
C ASP A 43 8.80 8.01 11.15
N SER A 44 7.56 7.88 11.62
CA SER A 44 7.21 7.20 12.87
C SER A 44 6.86 5.72 12.72
N LEU A 45 6.81 5.21 11.48
CA LEU A 45 6.58 3.79 11.26
C LEU A 45 7.83 2.99 11.68
N PRO A 46 7.65 1.82 12.35
CA PRO A 46 8.77 0.98 12.69
C PRO A 46 9.53 0.61 11.41
N LYS A 47 10.83 0.85 11.40
CA LYS A 47 11.68 0.46 10.26
C LYS A 47 11.62 -1.05 10.11
N VAL A 48 11.23 -1.51 8.93
CA VAL A 48 11.27 -2.94 8.60
C VAL A 48 12.74 -3.36 8.61
N HIS A 49 13.10 -4.27 9.50
CA HIS A 49 14.43 -4.85 9.56
C HIS A 49 14.53 -5.94 8.49
N ILE A 50 15.27 -5.67 7.41
CA ILE A 50 15.57 -6.67 6.38
C ILE A 50 16.76 -7.46 6.88
N ASN A 51 16.65 -8.79 6.88
CA ASN A 51 17.76 -9.66 7.24
C ASN A 51 18.66 -9.88 6.01
N ASP A 52 19.68 -9.09 5.88
CA ASP A 52 20.64 -9.13 4.76
C ASP A 52 21.48 -10.42 4.72
N SER A 53 21.46 -11.22 5.78
CA SER A 53 22.13 -12.52 5.78
C SER A 53 21.42 -13.59 4.95
N ILE A 54 20.14 -13.37 4.60
CA ILE A 54 19.36 -14.26 3.74
C ILE A 54 19.54 -13.82 2.30
N SER A 55 20.36 -14.54 1.55
CA SER A 55 20.64 -14.27 0.14
C SER A 55 20.58 -15.57 -0.68
N ASN A 56 20.61 -15.45 -2.00
CA ASN A 56 20.66 -16.59 -2.92
C ASN A 56 21.84 -17.53 -2.65
N ALA A 57 22.95 -16.99 -2.16
CA ALA A 57 24.16 -17.78 -1.84
C ALA A 57 23.92 -18.87 -0.79
N LEU A 58 22.90 -18.75 0.05
CA LEU A 58 22.55 -19.78 1.06
C LEU A 58 22.09 -21.10 0.46
N THR A 59 21.62 -21.10 -0.79
CA THR A 59 20.99 -22.25 -1.45
C THR A 59 21.55 -22.51 -2.85
N GLU A 60 22.82 -22.16 -3.08
CA GLU A 60 23.57 -22.43 -4.32
C GLU A 60 24.17 -23.86 -4.33
N GLY A 61 23.46 -24.85 -3.79
CA GLY A 61 23.91 -26.25 -3.77
C GLY A 61 23.34 -27.08 -4.92
N GLU A 62 24.10 -28.09 -5.37
CA GLU A 62 23.61 -29.06 -6.40
C GLU A 62 22.34 -29.78 -5.95
N GLU A 63 22.12 -29.95 -4.66
CA GLU A 63 20.95 -30.59 -4.05
C GLU A 63 19.62 -29.90 -4.42
N TYR A 64 19.64 -28.60 -4.75
CA TYR A 64 18.45 -27.82 -5.10
C TYR A 64 18.25 -27.65 -6.61
N HIS A 65 19.19 -28.08 -7.42
CA HIS A 65 19.22 -27.81 -8.87
C HIS A 65 17.98 -28.33 -9.61
N GLU A 66 17.47 -29.48 -9.25
CA GLU A 66 16.27 -30.03 -9.87
C GLU A 66 15.03 -29.16 -9.57
N MET A 67 14.85 -28.76 -8.31
CA MET A 67 13.77 -27.87 -7.87
C MET A 67 13.89 -26.50 -8.55
N ASP A 68 15.07 -25.93 -8.58
CA ASP A 68 15.34 -24.65 -9.22
C ASP A 68 14.97 -24.67 -10.69
N SER A 69 15.36 -25.72 -11.39
CA SER A 69 15.06 -25.88 -12.82
C SER A 69 13.56 -25.98 -13.11
N VAL A 70 12.77 -26.56 -12.20
CA VAL A 70 11.31 -26.63 -12.31
C VAL A 70 10.72 -25.23 -12.17
N ILE A 71 11.18 -24.46 -11.19
CA ILE A 71 10.68 -23.11 -10.93
C ILE A 71 11.06 -22.18 -12.08
N GLU A 72 12.28 -22.22 -12.57
CA GLU A 72 12.72 -21.40 -13.71
C GLU A 72 11.91 -21.70 -14.98
N ARG A 73 11.63 -22.98 -15.26
CA ARG A 73 10.75 -23.37 -16.39
C ARG A 73 9.33 -22.84 -16.21
N TYR A 74 8.80 -22.83 -14.97
CA TYR A 74 7.49 -22.29 -14.66
C TYR A 74 7.46 -20.78 -14.90
N LEU A 75 8.44 -20.02 -14.37
CA LEU A 75 8.55 -18.58 -14.57
C LEU A 75 8.62 -18.22 -16.06
N LYS A 76 9.45 -18.95 -16.81
CA LYS A 76 9.59 -18.75 -18.26
C LYS A 76 8.29 -19.04 -19.01
N ARG A 77 7.59 -20.13 -18.66
CA ARG A 77 6.32 -20.51 -19.30
C ARG A 77 5.23 -19.46 -19.12
N TRP A 78 5.16 -18.85 -17.95
CA TRP A 78 4.12 -17.90 -17.58
C TRP A 78 4.58 -16.44 -17.66
N GLU A 79 5.75 -16.19 -18.23
CA GLU A 79 6.35 -14.85 -18.38
C GLU A 79 6.40 -14.06 -17.05
N ILE A 80 6.65 -14.75 -15.93
CA ILE A 80 6.76 -14.15 -14.61
C ILE A 80 8.17 -13.57 -14.47
N ASN A 81 8.27 -12.27 -14.18
CA ASN A 81 9.54 -11.56 -14.11
C ASN A 81 10.43 -12.04 -12.97
N GLY A 82 9.87 -12.29 -11.80
CA GLY A 82 10.61 -12.76 -10.64
C GLY A 82 9.71 -13.37 -9.59
N ALA A 83 10.28 -14.24 -8.78
CA ALA A 83 9.61 -14.92 -7.67
C ALA A 83 10.57 -15.14 -6.51
N GLN A 84 10.01 -15.40 -5.34
CA GLN A 84 10.75 -15.86 -4.15
C GLN A 84 10.14 -17.16 -3.67
N LEU A 85 10.97 -18.11 -3.30
CA LEU A 85 10.55 -19.35 -2.65
C LEU A 85 11.27 -19.50 -1.32
N VAL A 86 10.50 -19.76 -0.29
CA VAL A 86 11.02 -20.05 1.06
C VAL A 86 10.40 -21.34 1.53
N ILE A 87 11.23 -22.25 2.03
CA ILE A 87 10.81 -23.52 2.62
C ILE A 87 11.31 -23.57 4.05
N THR A 88 10.38 -23.78 4.98
CA THR A 88 10.68 -23.96 6.40
C THR A 88 10.18 -25.32 6.89
N ARG A 89 10.86 -25.88 7.88
CA ARG A 89 10.47 -27.13 8.56
C ARG A 89 10.90 -27.08 10.02
N ASN A 90 9.99 -27.36 10.93
CA ASN A 90 10.25 -27.37 12.38
C ASN A 90 10.95 -26.08 12.82
N ASP A 91 10.39 -24.92 12.47
CA ASP A 91 10.90 -23.57 12.76
C ASP A 91 12.29 -23.26 12.20
N SER A 92 12.81 -24.12 11.34
CA SER A 92 14.11 -23.92 10.67
C SER A 92 13.92 -23.58 9.21
N LEU A 93 14.72 -22.62 8.72
CA LEU A 93 14.80 -22.28 7.31
C LEU A 93 15.62 -23.34 6.58
N LEU A 94 15.02 -24.06 5.64
CA LEU A 94 15.70 -25.06 4.82
C LEU A 94 16.14 -24.51 3.48
N TYR A 95 15.36 -23.60 2.90
CA TYR A 95 15.59 -23.05 1.59
C TYR A 95 15.03 -21.65 1.48
N ALA A 96 15.79 -20.73 0.88
CA ALA A 96 15.33 -19.38 0.55
C ALA A 96 16.05 -18.91 -0.70
N ARG A 97 15.29 -18.69 -1.79
CA ARG A 97 15.87 -18.25 -3.06
C ARG A 97 14.94 -17.32 -3.81
N GLY A 98 15.55 -16.31 -4.44
CA GLY A 98 14.94 -15.44 -5.43
C GLY A 98 15.25 -15.91 -6.83
N PHE A 99 14.26 -15.89 -7.71
CA PHE A 99 14.35 -16.29 -9.11
C PHE A 99 14.02 -15.13 -10.02
N GLY A 100 14.70 -15.04 -11.17
CA GLY A 100 14.45 -14.00 -12.16
C GLY A 100 14.88 -12.61 -11.72
N MET A 101 14.07 -11.60 -12.06
CA MET A 101 14.40 -10.19 -11.86
C MET A 101 13.40 -9.52 -10.92
N ALA A 102 13.90 -8.75 -9.96
CA ALA A 102 13.10 -7.86 -9.12
C ALA A 102 12.74 -6.58 -9.89
N ASP A 103 13.69 -6.06 -10.64
CA ASP A 103 13.51 -4.91 -11.52
C ASP A 103 14.24 -5.19 -12.85
N LYS A 104 13.45 -5.35 -13.91
CA LYS A 104 13.95 -5.71 -15.24
C LYS A 104 14.64 -4.52 -15.92
N GLU A 105 14.12 -3.31 -15.67
CA GLU A 105 14.64 -2.09 -16.29
C GLU A 105 16.02 -1.73 -15.72
N ARG A 106 16.19 -1.94 -14.42
CA ARG A 106 17.44 -1.68 -13.71
C ARG A 106 18.42 -2.87 -13.69
N GLY A 107 18.01 -4.03 -14.21
CA GLY A 107 18.81 -5.23 -14.19
C GLY A 107 19.02 -5.84 -12.80
N ILE A 108 18.12 -5.55 -11.84
CA ILE A 108 18.22 -6.05 -10.46
C ILE A 108 17.65 -7.46 -10.38
N ARG A 109 18.48 -8.42 -9.97
CA ARG A 109 18.07 -9.80 -9.75
C ARG A 109 17.20 -9.92 -8.50
N MET A 110 16.33 -10.92 -8.48
CA MET A 110 15.51 -11.21 -7.31
C MET A 110 16.36 -11.91 -6.23
N GLU A 111 16.25 -11.41 -5.00
CA GLU A 111 16.85 -11.98 -3.80
C GLU A 111 15.75 -12.34 -2.77
N PRO A 112 15.97 -13.37 -1.92
CA PRO A 112 14.96 -13.81 -0.97
C PRO A 112 14.64 -12.79 0.14
N ASN A 113 15.52 -11.83 0.41
CA ASN A 113 15.34 -10.76 1.39
C ASN A 113 14.60 -9.52 0.84
N MET A 114 14.29 -9.50 -0.45
CA MET A 114 13.60 -8.35 -1.06
C MET A 114 12.14 -8.27 -0.67
N LEU A 115 11.63 -7.05 -0.52
CA LEU A 115 10.21 -6.81 -0.23
C LEU A 115 9.36 -7.05 -1.48
N MET A 116 8.32 -7.85 -1.33
CA MET A 116 7.34 -8.13 -2.37
C MET A 116 5.93 -7.71 -1.97
N ARG A 117 5.15 -7.35 -2.96
CA ARG A 117 3.71 -7.09 -2.78
C ARG A 117 2.93 -8.40 -2.83
N PHE A 118 2.33 -8.79 -1.71
CA PHE A 118 1.58 -10.05 -1.60
C PHE A 118 0.11 -9.96 -2.02
N ALA A 119 -0.37 -8.78 -2.39
CA ALA A 119 -1.78 -8.58 -2.75
C ALA A 119 -2.74 -9.22 -1.71
N SER A 120 -3.68 -10.09 -2.14
CA SER A 120 -4.69 -10.69 -1.26
C SER A 120 -4.13 -11.65 -0.19
N VAL A 121 -2.92 -12.16 -0.33
CA VAL A 121 -2.27 -12.96 0.74
C VAL A 121 -2.10 -12.13 2.02
N SER A 122 -1.99 -10.80 1.90
CA SER A 122 -1.98 -9.87 3.05
C SER A 122 -3.19 -10.03 3.97
N LYS A 123 -4.34 -10.50 3.46
CA LYS A 123 -5.55 -10.72 4.27
C LYS A 123 -5.31 -11.79 5.35
N LEU A 124 -4.56 -12.84 5.02
CA LEU A 124 -4.20 -13.87 5.99
C LEU A 124 -3.37 -13.29 7.14
N ILE A 125 -2.37 -12.48 6.80
CA ILE A 125 -1.52 -11.81 7.81
C ILE A 125 -2.35 -10.85 8.67
N THR A 126 -3.28 -10.11 8.06
CA THR A 126 -4.20 -9.23 8.79
C THR A 126 -5.10 -10.03 9.74
N ALA A 127 -5.66 -11.16 9.30
CA ALA A 127 -6.48 -12.02 10.13
C ALA A 127 -5.69 -12.55 11.35
N VAL A 128 -4.45 -13.02 11.15
CA VAL A 128 -3.57 -13.44 12.25
C VAL A 128 -3.30 -12.28 13.22
N GLY A 129 -3.06 -11.06 12.70
CA GLY A 129 -2.88 -9.86 13.52
C GLY A 129 -4.12 -9.54 14.37
N ILE A 130 -5.33 -9.65 13.79
CA ILE A 130 -6.60 -9.46 14.51
C ILE A 130 -6.77 -10.49 15.60
N MET A 131 -6.53 -11.78 15.33
CA MET A 131 -6.58 -12.84 16.33
C MET A 131 -5.58 -12.62 17.45
N LYS A 132 -4.38 -12.11 17.15
CA LYS A 132 -3.39 -11.76 18.17
C LYS A 132 -3.86 -10.59 19.05
N LEU A 133 -4.50 -9.59 18.48
CA LEU A 133 -5.10 -8.49 19.26
C LEU A 133 -6.23 -8.98 20.17
N GLN A 134 -7.04 -9.93 19.70
CA GLN A 134 -8.08 -10.57 20.52
C GLN A 134 -7.47 -11.37 21.68
N GLU A 135 -6.45 -12.18 21.42
CA GLU A 135 -5.72 -12.93 22.45
C GLU A 135 -5.14 -11.99 23.53
N MET A 136 -4.61 -10.85 23.10
CA MET A 136 -4.10 -9.79 23.99
C MET A 136 -5.21 -8.99 24.69
N LYS A 137 -6.50 -9.33 24.48
CA LYS A 137 -7.68 -8.62 25.00
C LYS A 137 -7.76 -7.14 24.60
N LYS A 138 -7.15 -6.78 23.46
CA LYS A 138 -7.18 -5.40 22.92
C LYS A 138 -8.36 -5.13 22.01
N LEU A 139 -9.02 -6.17 21.51
CA LEU A 139 -10.28 -6.10 20.78
C LEU A 139 -11.11 -7.39 21.02
N LYS A 140 -12.38 -7.35 20.67
CA LYS A 140 -13.29 -8.50 20.71
C LYS A 140 -13.88 -8.72 19.32
N LEU A 141 -14.08 -9.98 18.95
CA LEU A 141 -14.61 -10.34 17.63
C LEU A 141 -16.03 -9.81 17.38
N ASN A 142 -16.83 -9.68 18.44
CA ASN A 142 -18.19 -9.15 18.38
C ASN A 142 -18.28 -7.61 18.44
N GLU A 143 -17.15 -6.89 18.48
CA GLU A 143 -17.16 -5.43 18.41
C GLU A 143 -17.52 -4.96 17.01
N LYS A 144 -18.28 -3.87 16.92
CA LYS A 144 -18.65 -3.24 15.66
C LYS A 144 -17.42 -2.61 15.01
N VAL A 145 -17.32 -2.73 13.68
CA VAL A 145 -16.18 -2.17 12.93
C VAL A 145 -16.40 -0.68 12.68
N PHE A 146 -17.61 -0.29 12.24
CA PHE A 146 -17.92 1.07 11.80
C PHE A 146 -18.82 1.81 12.79
N GLY A 147 -18.88 3.15 12.62
CA GLY A 147 -19.71 4.05 13.43
C GLY A 147 -18.97 4.66 14.62
N GLU A 148 -19.67 5.52 15.37
CA GLU A 148 -19.10 6.26 16.50
C GLU A 148 -18.55 5.35 17.61
N LYS A 149 -19.19 4.20 17.81
CA LYS A 149 -18.79 3.19 18.79
C LYS A 149 -17.96 2.05 18.18
N GLY A 150 -17.68 2.12 16.89
CA GLY A 150 -16.89 1.12 16.18
C GLY A 150 -15.39 1.25 16.42
N ILE A 151 -14.64 0.25 15.99
CA ILE A 151 -13.18 0.23 16.08
C ILE A 151 -12.57 1.26 15.14
N LEU A 152 -13.10 1.34 13.90
CA LEU A 152 -12.71 2.32 12.89
C LEU A 152 -13.56 3.59 13.05
N ARG A 153 -13.06 4.53 13.84
CA ARG A 153 -13.72 5.82 14.10
C ARG A 153 -13.39 6.90 13.07
N ASP A 154 -12.65 6.54 12.03
CA ASP A 154 -12.25 7.49 10.99
C ASP A 154 -13.47 8.00 10.24
N THR A 155 -13.63 9.34 10.24
CA THR A 155 -14.74 10.02 9.57
C THR A 155 -14.73 9.84 8.06
N VAL A 156 -13.55 9.61 7.45
CA VAL A 156 -13.43 9.37 6.01
C VAL A 156 -14.20 8.11 5.61
N TYR A 157 -14.07 7.03 6.36
CA TYR A 157 -14.80 5.80 6.11
C TYR A 157 -16.27 5.93 6.49
N ASN A 158 -16.57 6.42 7.69
CA ASN A 158 -17.94 6.50 8.20
C ASN A 158 -18.82 7.45 7.37
N ASN A 159 -18.29 8.58 6.91
CA ASN A 159 -19.05 9.51 6.06
C ASN A 159 -19.33 8.97 4.65
N SER A 160 -18.61 7.96 4.21
CA SER A 160 -18.80 7.32 2.91
C SER A 160 -19.84 6.19 2.95
N ILE A 161 -20.24 5.75 4.14
CA ILE A 161 -21.21 4.66 4.33
C ILE A 161 -22.62 5.17 4.07
N LYS A 162 -23.26 4.64 3.02
CA LYS A 162 -24.64 4.96 2.65
C LYS A 162 -25.66 3.93 3.17
N ASP A 163 -25.24 2.68 3.31
CA ASP A 163 -26.08 1.57 3.74
C ASP A 163 -25.91 1.33 5.24
N GLN A 164 -27.00 1.47 5.99
CA GLN A 164 -27.01 1.32 7.44
C GLN A 164 -26.57 -0.07 7.93
N ARG A 165 -26.69 -1.10 7.10
CA ARG A 165 -26.27 -2.47 7.44
C ARG A 165 -24.76 -2.58 7.69
N TYR A 166 -23.94 -1.66 7.16
CA TYR A 166 -22.51 -1.62 7.44
C TYR A 166 -22.20 -1.38 8.92
N TYR A 167 -23.07 -0.68 9.64
CA TYR A 167 -22.90 -0.46 11.08
C TYR A 167 -23.20 -1.71 11.94
N ASP A 168 -23.70 -2.78 11.31
CA ASP A 168 -23.91 -4.05 11.96
C ASP A 168 -22.74 -5.01 11.78
N ILE A 169 -21.79 -4.70 10.91
CA ILE A 169 -20.61 -5.51 10.67
C ILE A 169 -19.74 -5.57 11.93
N THR A 170 -19.39 -6.77 12.35
CA THR A 170 -18.47 -7.03 13.45
C THR A 170 -17.09 -7.45 12.94
N VAL A 171 -16.11 -7.50 13.83
CA VAL A 171 -14.73 -7.92 13.50
C VAL A 171 -14.69 -9.38 13.00
N GLU A 172 -15.61 -10.23 13.44
CA GLU A 172 -15.68 -11.64 13.05
C GLU A 172 -16.12 -11.85 11.61
N GLN A 173 -16.93 -10.94 11.07
CA GLN A 173 -17.43 -10.99 9.68
C GLN A 173 -16.43 -10.48 8.66
#